data_8209d669dae2534c8b3f5223f088268b
#
_entry.id   8209d669dae2534c8b3f5223f088268b
#
_cell.length_a   1.000
_cell.length_b   1.000
_cell.length_c   1.000
_cell.angle_alpha   90.00
_cell.angle_beta   90.00
_cell.angle_gamma   90.00
#
_symmetry.space_group_name_H-M   'P 1'
#
loop_
_entity.id
_entity.type
_entity.pdbx_description
1 polymer ?
#
loop_
_entity_poly.entity_id
_entity_poly.type
_entity_poly.pdbx_seq_one_letter_code
_entity_poly.pdbx_strand_id
1 'polypeptide(L)'
;MKYIIDNINRMAGKYTPHQVFADWVEMSALSIAQSIEPDEEREKAFFNIAKKYSKDDFLILGCMLGRLSSLLENNLDDYLGKIYMELSSGNSHTGQFFTPFHICKMMAGVALADYDGGTEYLNEPSSLAVQTYLHTQK
;
A
#
# COMPACT_ATOMS: atom_id res chain seq x y z
N MET A 1 0.38 2.14 12.60
CA MET A 1 0.04 0.83 12.03
C MET A 1 -1.15 0.17 12.74
N LYS A 2 -1.10 -0.01 14.06
CA LYS A 2 -2.21 -0.62 14.85
C LYS A 2 -3.59 -0.01 14.55
N TYR A 3 -3.71 1.33 14.50
CA TYR A 3 -4.95 2.02 14.16
C TYR A 3 -5.58 1.51 12.84
N ILE A 4 -4.76 1.29 11.81
CA ILE A 4 -5.24 0.81 10.49
C ILE A 4 -5.76 -0.61 10.62
N ILE A 5 -5.01 -1.50 11.26
CA ILE A 5 -5.35 -2.92 11.45
C ILE A 5 -6.64 -3.06 12.28
N ASP A 6 -6.76 -2.32 13.39
CA ASP A 6 -7.94 -2.35 14.25
C ASP A 6 -9.20 -1.92 13.50
N ASN A 7 -9.10 -0.89 12.63
CA ASN A 7 -10.25 -0.43 11.84
C ASN A 7 -10.60 -1.40 10.70
N ILE A 8 -9.63 -2.01 10.04
CA ILE A 8 -9.89 -3.07 9.06
C ILE A 8 -10.65 -4.22 9.71
N ASN A 9 -10.16 -4.71 10.85
CA ASN A 9 -10.82 -5.80 11.60
C ASN A 9 -12.23 -5.41 12.08
N ARG A 10 -12.44 -4.17 12.50
CA ARG A 10 -13.76 -3.66 12.90
C ARG A 10 -14.75 -3.64 11.74
N MET A 11 -14.31 -3.28 10.54
CA MET A 11 -15.14 -3.28 9.32
C MET A 11 -15.36 -4.68 8.76
N ALA A 12 -14.59 -5.68 9.19
CA ALA A 12 -14.70 -7.06 8.78
C ALA A 12 -15.90 -7.75 9.44
N GLY A 13 -17.11 -7.35 9.06
CA GLY A 13 -18.35 -8.00 9.47
C GLY A 13 -19.03 -8.65 8.28
N LYS A 14 -19.29 -7.84 7.24
CA LYS A 14 -19.86 -8.28 5.96
C LYS A 14 -18.77 -8.78 4.99
N TYR A 15 -17.56 -8.27 5.11
CA TYR A 15 -16.38 -8.58 4.27
C TYR A 15 -15.25 -9.18 5.10
N THR A 16 -14.32 -9.89 4.45
CA THR A 16 -13.11 -10.37 5.13
C THR A 16 -12.15 -9.21 5.37
N PRO A 17 -11.25 -9.29 6.39
CA PRO A 17 -10.22 -8.26 6.59
C PRO A 17 -9.37 -8.00 5.35
N HIS A 18 -9.05 -9.06 4.58
CA HIS A 18 -8.30 -8.94 3.32
C HIS A 18 -9.07 -8.18 2.24
N GLN A 19 -10.39 -8.38 2.15
CA GLN A 19 -11.23 -7.65 1.23
C GLN A 19 -11.27 -6.14 1.59
N VAL A 20 -11.45 -5.83 2.87
CA VAL A 20 -11.43 -4.43 3.36
C VAL A 20 -10.07 -3.79 3.08
N PHE A 21 -8.98 -4.51 3.32
CA PHE A 21 -7.64 -4.04 3.01
C PHE A 21 -7.45 -3.77 1.52
N ALA A 22 -7.83 -4.71 0.66
CA ALA A 22 -7.72 -4.57 -0.79
C ALA A 22 -8.55 -3.38 -1.31
N ASP A 23 -9.81 -3.28 -0.90
CA ASP A 23 -10.70 -2.17 -1.25
C ASP A 23 -10.13 -0.83 -0.79
N TRP A 24 -9.57 -0.75 0.43
CA TRP A 24 -8.93 0.46 0.95
C TRP A 24 -7.70 0.88 0.16
N VAL A 25 -6.80 -0.06 -0.16
CA VAL A 25 -5.59 0.21 -0.96
C VAL A 25 -5.97 0.67 -2.36
N GLU A 26 -6.93 -0.01 -3.01
CA GLU A 26 -7.40 0.34 -4.35
C GLU A 26 -8.06 1.73 -4.37
N MET A 27 -8.96 2.03 -3.43
CA MET A 27 -9.57 3.36 -3.31
C MET A 27 -8.55 4.46 -3.06
N SER A 28 -7.54 4.19 -2.23
CA SER A 28 -6.47 5.13 -1.94
C SER A 28 -5.63 5.43 -3.20
N ALA A 29 -5.26 4.41 -3.95
CA ALA A 29 -4.54 4.54 -5.21
C ALA A 29 -5.35 5.30 -6.26
N LEU A 30 -6.63 4.96 -6.44
CA LEU A 30 -7.54 5.65 -7.36
C LEU A 30 -7.72 7.12 -6.99
N SER A 31 -7.85 7.45 -5.70
CA SER A 31 -7.99 8.82 -5.21
C SER A 31 -6.74 9.65 -5.49
N ILE A 32 -5.56 9.10 -5.22
CA ILE A 32 -4.28 9.77 -5.49
C ILE A 32 -4.10 9.99 -6.99
N ALA A 33 -4.32 8.96 -7.79
CA ALA A 33 -4.20 9.05 -9.25
C ALA A 33 -5.19 10.06 -9.85
N GLN A 34 -6.43 10.11 -9.33
CA GLN A 34 -7.46 11.07 -9.76
C GLN A 34 -7.06 12.53 -9.47
N SER A 35 -6.31 12.77 -8.40
CA SER A 35 -5.83 14.11 -8.07
C SER A 35 -4.72 14.62 -9.00
N ILE A 36 -4.01 13.70 -9.66
CA ILE A 36 -2.91 14.02 -10.60
C ILE A 36 -3.46 14.18 -12.03
N GLU A 37 -4.23 13.21 -12.47
CA GLU A 37 -4.82 13.16 -13.81
C GLU A 37 -6.27 12.66 -13.71
N PRO A 38 -7.27 13.57 -13.79
CA PRO A 38 -8.68 13.20 -13.74
C PRO A 38 -9.08 12.26 -14.88
N ASP A 39 -9.80 11.18 -14.54
CA ASP A 39 -10.29 10.18 -15.48
C ASP A 39 -11.66 9.64 -15.03
N GLU A 40 -12.65 9.60 -15.93
CA GLU A 40 -14.03 9.20 -15.60
C GLU A 40 -14.15 7.72 -15.24
N GLU A 41 -13.39 6.83 -15.89
CA GLU A 41 -13.43 5.40 -15.61
C GLU A 41 -12.82 5.12 -14.22
N ARG A 42 -11.77 5.84 -13.86
CA ARG A 42 -11.14 5.78 -12.54
C ARG A 42 -12.11 6.27 -11.45
N GLU A 43 -12.82 7.35 -11.70
CA GLU A 43 -13.85 7.85 -10.79
C GLU A 43 -14.98 6.84 -10.59
N LYS A 44 -15.47 6.23 -11.66
CA LYS A 44 -16.50 5.17 -11.60
C LYS A 44 -16.00 3.96 -10.79
N ALA A 45 -14.76 3.53 -11.00
CA ALA A 45 -14.13 2.43 -10.24
C ALA A 45 -14.10 2.76 -8.73
N PHE A 46 -13.66 3.98 -8.37
CA PHE A 46 -13.66 4.46 -6.99
C PHE A 46 -15.04 4.38 -6.35
N PHE A 47 -16.06 4.95 -6.99
CA PHE A 47 -17.43 4.93 -6.46
C PHE A 47 -18.03 3.54 -6.39
N ASN A 48 -17.66 2.62 -7.28
CA ASN A 48 -18.12 1.23 -7.21
C ASN A 48 -17.64 0.53 -5.94
N ILE A 49 -16.42 0.83 -5.48
CA ILE A 49 -15.91 0.30 -4.21
C ILE A 49 -16.55 1.07 -3.05
N ALA A 50 -16.59 2.40 -3.10
CA ALA A 50 -17.09 3.24 -2.03
C ALA A 50 -18.54 2.90 -1.61
N LYS A 51 -19.39 2.51 -2.57
CA LYS A 51 -20.80 2.08 -2.32
C LYS A 51 -20.93 0.87 -1.38
N LYS A 52 -19.86 0.09 -1.20
CA LYS A 52 -19.87 -1.07 -0.30
C LYS A 52 -19.86 -0.66 1.18
N TYR A 53 -19.41 0.56 1.49
CA TYR A 53 -19.14 1.04 2.84
C TYR A 53 -20.20 2.07 3.29
N SER A 54 -20.45 2.12 4.60
CA SER A 54 -21.24 3.18 5.21
C SER A 54 -20.49 4.52 5.15
N LYS A 55 -21.20 5.64 5.36
CA LYS A 55 -20.57 6.97 5.43
C LYS A 55 -19.48 7.03 6.51
N ASP A 56 -19.74 6.42 7.66
CA ASP A 56 -18.80 6.42 8.78
C ASP A 56 -17.55 5.59 8.46
N ASP A 57 -17.75 4.40 7.86
CA ASP A 57 -16.63 3.55 7.44
C ASP A 57 -15.81 4.23 6.32
N PHE A 58 -16.49 4.90 5.38
CA PHE A 58 -15.81 5.65 4.33
C PHE A 58 -14.92 6.78 4.89
N LEU A 59 -15.39 7.52 5.88
CA LEU A 59 -14.58 8.54 6.57
C LEU A 59 -13.37 7.91 7.26
N ILE A 60 -13.53 6.74 7.86
CA ILE A 60 -12.44 6.02 8.52
C ILE A 60 -11.40 5.53 7.50
N LEU A 61 -11.84 5.04 6.32
CA LEU A 61 -10.92 4.67 5.24
C LEU A 61 -10.05 5.87 4.82
N GLY A 62 -10.63 7.08 4.74
CA GLY A 62 -9.88 8.32 4.51
C GLY A 62 -8.88 8.65 5.63
N CYS A 63 -9.30 8.51 6.90
CA CYS A 63 -8.41 8.70 8.05
C CYS A 63 -7.25 7.68 8.08
N MET A 64 -7.49 6.45 7.65
CA MET A 64 -6.46 5.42 7.52
C MET A 64 -5.41 5.81 6.49
N LEU A 65 -5.82 6.38 5.33
CA LEU A 65 -4.89 6.89 4.33
C LEU A 65 -4.04 8.04 4.89
N GLY A 66 -4.65 9.00 5.58
CA GLY A 66 -3.92 10.09 6.24
C GLY A 66 -2.92 9.58 7.29
N ARG A 67 -3.29 8.51 8.03
CA ARG A 67 -2.39 7.88 8.99
C ARG A 67 -1.22 7.16 8.31
N LEU A 68 -1.47 6.49 7.18
CA LEU A 68 -0.41 5.87 6.37
C LEU A 68 0.57 6.93 5.84
N SER A 69 0.05 8.04 5.31
CA SER A 69 0.90 9.16 4.83
C SER A 69 1.80 9.68 5.95
N SER A 70 1.26 9.93 7.16
CA SER A 70 2.07 10.36 8.30
C SER A 70 3.14 9.33 8.72
N LEU A 71 2.86 8.04 8.60
CA LEU A 71 3.86 7.00 8.88
C LEU A 71 4.99 7.03 7.85
N LEU A 72 4.66 7.17 6.57
CA LEU A 72 5.62 7.23 5.47
C LEU A 72 6.48 8.50 5.51
N GLU A 73 5.91 9.65 5.91
CA GLU A 73 6.64 10.91 6.12
C GLU A 73 7.70 10.79 7.23
N ASN A 74 7.36 10.08 8.32
CA ASN A 74 8.28 9.90 9.44
C ASN A 74 9.36 8.86 9.17
N ASN A 75 9.01 7.80 8.48
CA ASN A 75 9.93 6.72 8.13
C ASN A 75 9.44 5.99 6.89
N LEU A 76 10.28 5.92 5.86
CA LEU A 76 9.97 5.17 4.65
C LEU A 76 10.16 3.67 4.89
N ASP A 77 9.06 2.91 4.87
CA ASP A 77 9.03 1.48 5.18
C ASP A 77 7.85 0.80 4.45
N ASP A 78 7.89 -0.52 4.34
CA ASP A 78 6.79 -1.32 3.77
C ASP A 78 5.66 -1.52 4.80
N TYR A 79 4.92 -0.44 5.08
CA TYR A 79 3.76 -0.51 5.98
C TYR A 79 2.62 -1.35 5.42
N LEU A 80 2.39 -1.31 4.10
CA LEU A 80 1.30 -2.08 3.47
C LEU A 80 1.57 -3.58 3.54
N GLY A 81 2.79 -4.02 3.24
CA GLY A 81 3.18 -5.41 3.38
C GLY A 81 3.09 -5.90 4.83
N LYS A 82 3.53 -5.09 5.80
CA LYS A 82 3.41 -5.42 7.23
C LYS A 82 1.96 -5.55 7.68
N ILE A 83 1.06 -4.65 7.26
CA ILE A 83 -0.37 -4.73 7.56
C ILE A 83 -0.96 -6.00 6.95
N TYR A 84 -0.67 -6.27 5.67
CA TYR A 84 -1.15 -7.48 5.00
C TYR A 84 -0.72 -8.76 5.72
N MET A 85 0.55 -8.85 6.11
CA MET A 85 1.08 -10.00 6.85
C MET A 85 0.40 -10.19 8.21
N GLU A 86 0.13 -9.10 8.94
CA GLU A 86 -0.54 -9.16 10.22
C GLU A 86 -2.01 -9.60 10.08
N LEU A 87 -2.71 -9.14 9.05
CA LEU A 87 -4.07 -9.59 8.73
C LEU A 87 -4.08 -11.07 8.31
N SER A 88 -2.99 -11.58 7.72
CA SER A 88 -2.84 -12.97 7.26
C SER A 88 -2.45 -13.91 8.39
N SER A 89 -1.85 -13.44 9.48
CA SER A 89 -1.36 -14.27 10.58
C SER A 89 -2.46 -15.04 11.32
N GLY A 90 -3.72 -14.61 11.18
CA GLY A 90 -4.90 -15.33 11.69
C GLY A 90 -5.42 -16.46 10.80
N ASN A 91 -4.93 -16.58 9.55
CA ASN A 91 -5.37 -17.59 8.59
C ASN A 91 -4.19 -18.49 8.17
N SER A 92 -4.15 -19.71 8.67
CA SER A 92 -3.08 -20.69 8.44
C SER A 92 -2.92 -21.18 6.99
N HIS A 93 -3.65 -20.62 6.02
CA HIS A 93 -3.69 -21.09 4.62
C HIS A 93 -3.01 -20.19 3.58
N THR A 94 -2.55 -19.01 3.95
CA THR A 94 -1.82 -18.13 3.02
C THR A 94 -0.32 -18.23 3.29
N GLY A 95 0.34 -19.22 2.70
CA GLY A 95 1.79 -19.41 2.78
C GLY A 95 2.62 -18.38 1.97
N GLN A 96 2.08 -17.19 1.70
CA GLN A 96 2.83 -16.10 1.06
C GLN A 96 3.52 -15.27 2.14
N PHE A 97 4.84 -15.36 2.19
CA PHE A 97 5.69 -14.49 3.00
C PHE A 97 6.31 -13.44 2.08
N PHE A 98 6.06 -12.17 2.38
CA PHE A 98 6.76 -11.09 1.69
C PHE A 98 8.21 -11.02 2.16
N THR A 99 9.12 -10.77 1.22
CA THR A 99 10.52 -10.51 1.54
C THR A 99 10.61 -9.28 2.44
N PRO A 100 11.25 -9.33 3.61
CA PRO A 100 11.39 -8.19 4.49
C PRO A 100 12.00 -6.98 3.77
N PHE A 101 11.48 -5.78 4.01
CA PHE A 101 11.86 -4.55 3.30
C PHE A 101 13.37 -4.27 3.31
N HIS A 102 14.06 -4.54 4.44
CA HIS A 102 15.51 -4.36 4.53
C HIS A 102 16.29 -5.32 3.62
N ILE A 103 15.78 -6.51 3.35
CA ILE A 103 16.37 -7.47 2.39
C ILE A 103 16.14 -6.95 0.95
N CYS A 104 14.93 -6.48 0.63
CA CYS A 104 14.65 -5.87 -0.68
C CYS A 104 15.55 -4.66 -0.92
N LYS A 105 15.76 -3.82 0.11
CA LYS A 105 16.66 -2.66 0.04
C LYS A 105 18.12 -3.06 -0.19
N MET A 106 18.58 -4.12 0.48
CA MET A 106 19.92 -4.66 0.27
C MET A 106 20.07 -5.22 -1.15
N MET A 107 19.10 -6.00 -1.63
CA MET A 107 19.11 -6.56 -3.00
C MET A 107 19.11 -5.44 -4.05
N ALA A 108 18.31 -4.40 -3.87
CA ALA A 108 18.30 -3.22 -4.73
C ALA A 108 19.67 -2.53 -4.74
N GLY A 109 20.30 -2.37 -3.57
CA GLY A 109 21.64 -1.79 -3.45
C GLY A 109 22.71 -2.57 -4.19
N VAL A 110 22.66 -3.91 -4.12
CA VAL A 110 23.57 -4.77 -4.86
C VAL A 110 23.31 -4.71 -6.37
N ALA A 111 22.05 -4.78 -6.79
CA ALA A 111 21.67 -4.73 -8.21
C ALA A 111 22.00 -3.38 -8.88
N LEU A 112 21.99 -2.30 -8.11
CA LEU A 112 22.25 -0.93 -8.57
C LEU A 112 23.66 -0.41 -8.22
N ALA A 113 24.56 -1.27 -7.75
CA ALA A 113 25.91 -0.86 -7.32
C ALA A 113 26.68 -0.12 -8.42
N ASP A 114 26.48 -0.50 -9.67
CA ASP A 114 27.13 0.07 -10.86
C ASP A 114 26.21 1.03 -11.65
N TYR A 115 25.06 1.42 -11.08
CA TYR A 115 24.11 2.29 -11.75
C TYR A 115 24.57 3.76 -11.72
N ASP A 116 24.83 4.34 -12.87
CA ASP A 116 25.36 5.70 -13.04
C ASP A 116 24.29 6.82 -13.11
N GLY A 117 23.00 6.49 -12.88
CA GLY A 117 21.90 7.45 -12.92
C GLY A 117 21.29 7.66 -14.32
N GLY A 118 21.62 6.83 -15.29
CA GLY A 118 21.01 6.83 -16.63
C GLY A 118 19.49 6.60 -16.60
N THR A 119 18.80 6.96 -17.70
CA THR A 119 17.33 6.86 -17.85
C THR A 119 16.85 5.46 -18.23
N GLU A 120 17.53 4.40 -17.85
CA GLU A 120 17.02 3.04 -18.03
C GLU A 120 15.87 2.80 -17.05
N TYR A 121 14.69 2.56 -17.60
CA TYR A 121 13.51 2.17 -16.82
C TYR A 121 13.72 0.75 -16.28
N LEU A 122 13.89 0.65 -14.97
CA LEU A 122 13.82 -0.63 -14.26
C LEU A 122 12.37 -1.11 -14.28
N ASN A 123 12.05 -1.93 -15.26
CA ASN A 123 10.70 -2.43 -15.56
C ASN A 123 10.36 -3.68 -14.73
N GLU A 124 10.76 -3.69 -13.45
CA GLU A 124 10.57 -4.83 -12.56
C GLU A 124 9.52 -4.52 -11.49
N PRO A 125 8.67 -5.50 -11.09
CA PRO A 125 7.70 -5.35 -9.99
C PRO A 125 8.33 -5.02 -8.63
N SER A 126 9.64 -5.25 -8.47
CA SER A 126 10.46 -4.83 -7.33
C SER A 126 10.78 -3.33 -7.31
N SER A 127 10.26 -2.56 -8.26
CA SER A 127 10.56 -1.14 -8.48
C SER A 127 10.37 -0.26 -7.25
N LEU A 128 9.45 -0.60 -6.33
CA LEU A 128 9.24 0.20 -5.12
C LEU A 128 10.47 0.19 -4.20
N ALA A 129 11.11 -0.96 -4.02
CA ALA A 129 12.33 -1.07 -3.22
C ALA A 129 13.50 -0.34 -3.89
N VAL A 130 13.58 -0.41 -5.23
CA VAL A 130 14.59 0.28 -6.05
C VAL A 130 14.36 1.79 -6.01
N GLN A 131 13.13 2.27 -6.20
CA GLN A 131 12.79 3.69 -6.11
C GLN A 131 13.07 4.25 -4.71
N THR A 132 12.77 3.48 -3.66
CA THR A 132 13.08 3.87 -2.28
C THR A 132 14.58 3.97 -2.07
N TYR A 133 15.36 3.02 -2.59
CA TYR A 133 16.82 3.06 -2.50
C TYR A 133 17.39 4.31 -3.18
N LEU A 134 16.97 4.60 -4.42
CA LEU A 134 17.42 5.78 -5.17
C LEU A 134 17.04 7.10 -4.48
N HIS A 135 15.88 7.15 -3.81
CA HIS A 135 15.42 8.37 -3.12
C HIS A 135 16.16 8.62 -1.81
N THR A 136 16.70 7.59 -1.17
CA THR A 136 17.47 7.69 0.08
C THR A 136 18.96 8.00 -0.12
N GLN A 137 19.43 8.05 -1.37
CA GLN A 137 20.83 8.40 -1.72
C GLN A 137 21.01 9.88 -2.09
N LYS A 138 19.92 10.66 -2.13
CA LYS A 138 19.93 12.12 -2.30
C LYS A 138 19.86 12.81 -0.96
#